data_3f79cdd137591ed8a8921d443d7f58be
#
_entry.id   3f79cdd137591ed8a8921d443d7f58be
#
_cell.length_a   1.000
_cell.length_b   1.000
_cell.length_c   1.000
_cell.angle_alpha   90.00
_cell.angle_beta   90.00
_cell.angle_gamma   90.00
#
_symmetry.space_group_name_H-M   'P 1'
#
loop_
_entity.id
_entity.type
_entity.pdbx_description
1 polymer ?
#
loop_
_entity_poly.entity_id
_entity_poly.type
_entity_poly.pdbx_seq_one_letter_code
_entity_poly.pdbx_strand_id
1 'polypeptide(L)'
;MKRNTKIALLAASAALPMAGRLLLDGRRGQPGWDKLLDWRYAHRGLHDNNGGVPENSLAAFRLAAENGFGAELDVHLTADGQLAVIHDSDLQRVCGQEGKVEELTYEALSRYRLLGTEERIPLLSEVLSLFAGVAPLIVELKPIRGNEPELAEKTCALLDTFPDLSYCLESFDPYAVLWLRRNRPDLIRGQLSQDFLRAPDHPKLLASFMLSTLFSNAWTRPDFIAWRWQDRRSPFRALCCRGYRVQGVYWTLTSPEQLLSAEREGALGIFEGFRPASPHRGGAI
;
A
#
# COMPACT_ATOMS: atom_id res chain seq x y z
N MET A 1 -19.40 35.95 31.54
CA MET A 1 -18.16 35.30 31.03
C MET A 1 -17.20 36.41 30.59
N LYS A 2 -16.04 36.53 31.24
CA LYS A 2 -15.10 37.66 31.03
C LYS A 2 -14.55 37.63 29.61
N ARG A 3 -14.30 38.78 28.99
CA ARG A 3 -13.79 38.95 27.60
C ARG A 3 -12.56 38.08 27.31
N ASN A 4 -11.67 37.91 28.29
CA ASN A 4 -10.48 37.06 28.18
C ASN A 4 -10.79 35.57 28.07
N THR A 5 -11.88 35.09 28.72
CA THR A 5 -12.32 33.68 28.61
C THR A 5 -12.89 33.38 27.22
N LYS A 6 -13.58 34.33 26.59
CA LYS A 6 -14.09 34.18 25.22
C LYS A 6 -12.94 34.15 24.18
N ILE A 7 -11.92 35.00 24.37
CA ILE A 7 -10.74 35.03 23.50
C ILE A 7 -9.92 33.72 23.63
N ALA A 8 -9.74 33.22 24.86
CA ALA A 8 -9.05 31.97 25.12
C ALA A 8 -9.81 30.76 24.51
N LEU A 9 -11.14 30.73 24.61
CA LEU A 9 -11.98 29.71 23.99
C LEU A 9 -11.94 29.76 22.45
N LEU A 10 -11.94 30.95 21.85
CA LEU A 10 -11.80 31.15 20.41
C LEU A 10 -10.40 30.78 19.94
N ALA A 11 -9.35 31.10 20.66
CA ALA A 11 -7.99 30.68 20.35
C ALA A 11 -7.81 29.16 20.45
N ALA A 12 -8.37 28.53 21.48
CA ALA A 12 -8.35 27.07 21.64
C ALA A 12 -9.16 26.35 20.54
N SER A 13 -10.31 26.91 20.15
CA SER A 13 -11.15 26.33 19.08
C SER A 13 -10.50 26.41 17.68
N ALA A 14 -9.60 27.36 17.46
CA ALA A 14 -8.80 27.46 16.23
C ALA A 14 -7.49 26.65 16.29
N ALA A 15 -6.89 26.54 17.47
CA ALA A 15 -5.62 25.83 17.67
C ALA A 15 -5.76 24.30 17.50
N LEU A 16 -6.86 23.71 17.99
CA LEU A 16 -7.13 22.28 17.87
C LEU A 16 -7.27 21.79 16.41
N PRO A 17 -8.07 22.43 15.54
CA PRO A 17 -8.15 22.07 14.12
C PRO A 17 -6.81 22.27 13.39
N MET A 18 -6.06 23.32 13.75
CA MET A 18 -4.75 23.61 13.14
C MET A 18 -3.69 22.57 13.56
N ALA A 19 -3.65 22.18 14.83
CA ALA A 19 -2.79 21.11 15.31
C ALA A 19 -3.14 19.75 14.66
N GLY A 20 -4.45 19.44 14.59
CA GLY A 20 -4.92 18.25 13.86
C GLY A 20 -4.50 18.24 12.40
N ARG A 21 -4.58 19.40 11.73
CA ARG A 21 -4.13 19.53 10.34
C ARG A 21 -2.61 19.35 10.18
N LEU A 22 -1.83 19.86 11.12
CA LEU A 22 -0.38 19.66 11.13
C LEU A 22 0.01 18.19 11.31
N LEU A 23 -0.74 17.43 12.12
CA LEU A 23 -0.43 16.04 12.46
C LEU A 23 -0.97 15.03 11.43
N LEU A 24 -2.18 15.25 10.93
CA LEU A 24 -2.94 14.24 10.19
C LEU A 24 -3.13 14.54 8.70
N ASP A 25 -2.85 15.77 8.27
CA ASP A 25 -3.08 16.16 6.87
C ASP A 25 -2.06 15.50 5.95
N GLY A 26 -2.51 15.16 4.72
CA GLY A 26 -1.68 14.66 3.64
C GLY A 26 -1.45 15.71 2.55
N ARG A 27 -0.82 15.30 1.47
CA ARG A 27 -0.68 16.09 0.24
C ARG A 27 -1.92 15.87 -0.64
N ARG A 28 -2.28 16.86 -1.44
CA ARG A 28 -3.38 16.81 -2.40
C ARG A 28 -2.97 17.39 -3.74
N GLY A 29 -3.71 17.00 -4.78
CA GLY A 29 -3.51 17.56 -6.12
C GLY A 29 -2.24 17.11 -6.83
N GLN A 30 -1.66 15.98 -6.41
CA GLN A 30 -0.55 15.37 -7.14
C GLN A 30 -1.05 14.94 -8.53
N PRO A 31 -0.34 15.29 -9.60
CA PRO A 31 -0.65 14.81 -10.95
C PRO A 31 -0.61 13.28 -11.06
N GLY A 32 -1.40 12.71 -11.99
CA GLY A 32 -1.40 11.27 -12.26
C GLY A 32 -2.47 10.46 -11.52
N TRP A 33 -3.25 11.07 -10.61
CA TRP A 33 -4.37 10.40 -9.97
C TRP A 33 -5.44 9.91 -10.95
N ASP A 34 -5.68 10.65 -12.03
CA ASP A 34 -6.60 10.27 -13.11
C ASP A 34 -6.29 8.90 -13.71
N LYS A 35 -5.02 8.49 -13.72
CA LYS A 35 -4.57 7.20 -14.21
C LYS A 35 -4.77 6.05 -13.22
N LEU A 36 -5.06 6.35 -11.96
CA LEU A 36 -5.13 5.38 -10.86
C LEU A 36 -6.56 5.22 -10.31
N LEU A 37 -7.36 6.30 -10.30
CA LEU A 37 -8.61 6.35 -9.53
C LEU A 37 -9.74 5.50 -10.09
N ASP A 38 -9.72 5.18 -11.38
CA ASP A 38 -10.80 4.43 -12.05
C ASP A 38 -10.64 2.92 -11.96
N TRP A 39 -9.57 2.45 -11.37
CA TRP A 39 -9.21 1.04 -11.36
C TRP A 39 -9.58 0.32 -10.06
N ARG A 40 -9.79 -0.99 -10.18
CA ARG A 40 -9.87 -1.96 -9.09
C ARG A 40 -8.57 -2.75 -9.05
N TYR A 41 -8.02 -2.95 -7.87
CA TYR A 41 -6.69 -3.53 -7.68
C TYR A 41 -6.81 -4.91 -7.06
N ALA A 42 -6.27 -5.93 -7.72
CA ALA A 42 -6.18 -7.27 -7.19
C ALA A 42 -5.00 -7.36 -6.19
N HIS A 43 -5.31 -7.71 -4.93
CA HIS A 43 -4.33 -7.86 -3.85
C HIS A 43 -3.35 -8.98 -4.20
N ARG A 44 -2.05 -8.67 -4.30
CA ARG A 44 -0.98 -9.60 -4.68
C ARG A 44 -1.24 -10.33 -6.01
N GLY A 45 -1.86 -9.63 -6.98
CA GLY A 45 -2.38 -10.22 -8.20
C GLY A 45 -3.73 -10.91 -8.04
N LEU A 46 -4.31 -11.40 -9.15
CA LEU A 46 -5.58 -12.13 -9.12
C LEU A 46 -5.31 -13.60 -8.76
N HIS A 47 -4.94 -13.83 -7.51
CA HIS A 47 -4.48 -15.11 -6.99
C HIS A 47 -5.62 -16.00 -6.46
N ASP A 48 -5.35 -17.31 -6.42
CA ASP A 48 -6.10 -18.32 -5.69
C ASP A 48 -5.10 -19.32 -5.09
N ASN A 49 -4.73 -19.09 -3.84
CA ASN A 49 -3.73 -19.91 -3.13
C ASN A 49 -4.11 -21.39 -3.00
N ASN A 50 -5.40 -21.71 -3.05
CA ASN A 50 -5.90 -23.09 -3.00
C ASN A 50 -6.13 -23.69 -4.39
N GLY A 51 -6.33 -22.84 -5.40
CA GLY A 51 -6.56 -23.21 -6.79
C GLY A 51 -5.28 -23.29 -7.65
N GLY A 52 -4.08 -23.20 -7.04
CA GLY A 52 -2.81 -23.35 -7.75
C GLY A 52 -2.28 -22.08 -8.43
N VAL A 53 -2.83 -20.92 -8.10
CA VAL A 53 -2.35 -19.59 -8.53
C VAL A 53 -1.86 -18.82 -7.29
N PRO A 54 -0.59 -18.96 -6.88
CA PRO A 54 -0.09 -18.36 -5.65
C PRO A 54 -0.13 -16.83 -5.66
N GLU A 55 -0.33 -16.22 -4.50
CA GLU A 55 -0.16 -14.79 -4.29
C GLU A 55 1.25 -14.32 -4.69
N ASN A 56 1.36 -13.09 -5.20
CA ASN A 56 2.63 -12.50 -5.64
C ASN A 56 3.40 -13.34 -6.69
N SER A 57 2.72 -14.23 -7.43
CA SER A 57 3.32 -15.02 -8.54
C SER A 57 3.12 -14.36 -9.89
N LEU A 58 3.96 -14.71 -10.87
CA LEU A 58 3.75 -14.22 -12.24
C LEU A 58 2.42 -14.71 -12.83
N ALA A 59 1.95 -15.89 -12.44
CA ALA A 59 0.64 -16.41 -12.85
C ALA A 59 -0.50 -15.49 -12.34
N ALA A 60 -0.46 -15.09 -11.05
CA ALA A 60 -1.46 -14.20 -10.46
C ALA A 60 -1.45 -12.80 -11.11
N PHE A 61 -0.28 -12.24 -11.38
CA PHE A 61 -0.15 -10.95 -12.05
C PHE A 61 -0.56 -10.99 -13.51
N ARG A 62 -0.19 -12.03 -14.24
CA ARG A 62 -0.65 -12.23 -15.62
C ARG A 62 -2.16 -12.34 -15.69
N LEU A 63 -2.76 -13.10 -14.79
CA LEU A 63 -4.22 -13.24 -14.73
C LEU A 63 -4.89 -11.89 -14.42
N ALA A 64 -4.32 -11.05 -13.55
CA ALA A 64 -4.84 -9.70 -13.28
C ALA A 64 -4.75 -8.81 -14.54
N ALA A 65 -3.59 -8.76 -15.19
CA ALA A 65 -3.35 -7.94 -16.39
C ALA A 65 -4.24 -8.37 -17.59
N GLU A 66 -4.35 -9.67 -17.86
CA GLU A 66 -5.19 -10.22 -18.92
C GLU A 66 -6.68 -9.93 -18.73
N ASN A 67 -7.11 -9.75 -17.48
CA ASN A 67 -8.48 -9.36 -17.15
C ASN A 67 -8.67 -7.85 -16.96
N GLY A 68 -7.61 -7.07 -17.23
CA GLY A 68 -7.62 -5.62 -17.20
C GLY A 68 -7.62 -5.01 -15.79
N PHE A 69 -7.41 -5.79 -14.73
CA PHE A 69 -7.33 -5.25 -13.36
C PHE A 69 -5.97 -4.62 -13.09
N GLY A 70 -5.97 -3.55 -12.30
CA GLY A 70 -4.77 -3.14 -11.59
C GLY A 70 -4.37 -4.21 -10.57
N ALA A 71 -3.15 -4.16 -10.09
CA ALA A 71 -2.71 -5.06 -9.02
C ALA A 71 -1.97 -4.28 -7.92
N GLU A 72 -2.03 -4.83 -6.74
CA GLU A 72 -1.14 -4.47 -5.65
C GLU A 72 -0.09 -5.57 -5.50
N LEU A 73 1.12 -5.24 -5.08
CA LEU A 73 2.25 -6.15 -4.90
C LEU A 73 3.22 -5.67 -3.82
N ASP A 74 3.97 -6.62 -3.26
CA ASP A 74 4.90 -6.41 -2.15
C ASP A 74 6.36 -6.58 -2.61
N VAL A 75 7.23 -5.61 -2.30
CA VAL A 75 8.64 -5.63 -2.74
C VAL A 75 9.60 -5.69 -1.55
N HIS A 76 10.49 -6.67 -1.57
CA HIS A 76 11.63 -6.81 -0.67
C HIS A 76 12.95 -6.65 -1.40
N LEU A 77 14.00 -6.26 -0.66
CA LEU A 77 15.37 -6.18 -1.15
C LEU A 77 16.14 -7.43 -0.72
N THR A 78 16.68 -8.18 -1.67
CA THR A 78 17.49 -9.37 -1.40
C THR A 78 18.91 -9.00 -0.92
N ALA A 79 19.67 -9.99 -0.42
CA ALA A 79 21.05 -9.78 0.05
C ALA A 79 22.00 -9.26 -1.05
N ASP A 80 21.75 -9.62 -2.33
CA ASP A 80 22.49 -9.13 -3.49
C ASP A 80 21.84 -7.92 -4.17
N GLY A 81 20.85 -7.31 -3.50
CA GLY A 81 20.23 -6.04 -3.92
C GLY A 81 19.26 -6.16 -5.08
N GLN A 82 18.70 -7.34 -5.33
CA GLN A 82 17.60 -7.52 -6.28
C GLN A 82 16.25 -7.19 -5.62
N LEU A 83 15.25 -6.85 -6.42
CA LEU A 83 13.90 -6.53 -5.95
C LEU A 83 13.00 -7.75 -6.15
N ALA A 84 12.75 -8.50 -5.08
CA ALA A 84 11.92 -9.70 -5.07
C ALA A 84 10.47 -9.36 -4.70
N VAL A 85 9.50 -9.99 -5.37
CA VAL A 85 8.07 -9.75 -5.11
C VAL A 85 7.51 -10.89 -4.27
N ILE A 86 7.28 -10.60 -2.98
CA ILE A 86 6.77 -11.54 -1.97
C ILE A 86 6.27 -10.74 -0.77
N HIS A 87 5.26 -11.24 -0.03
CA HIS A 87 4.69 -10.48 1.08
C HIS A 87 5.52 -10.57 2.36
N ASP A 88 5.89 -11.78 2.79
CA ASP A 88 6.58 -12.00 4.05
C ASP A 88 8.10 -11.96 3.86
N SER A 89 8.83 -11.40 4.81
CA SER A 89 10.28 -11.58 4.89
C SER A 89 10.65 -13.06 5.13
N ASP A 90 9.83 -13.77 5.92
CA ASP A 90 9.99 -15.20 6.21
C ASP A 90 9.42 -16.06 5.08
N LEU A 91 10.17 -17.09 4.65
CA LEU A 91 9.78 -17.96 3.54
C LEU A 91 8.86 -19.12 3.93
N GLN A 92 8.62 -19.33 5.25
CA GLN A 92 7.93 -20.52 5.73
C GLN A 92 6.50 -20.65 5.21
N ARG A 93 5.72 -19.55 5.22
CA ARG A 93 4.29 -19.60 4.87
C ARG A 93 4.05 -19.95 3.41
N VAL A 94 4.79 -19.34 2.49
CA VAL A 94 4.54 -19.48 1.05
C VAL A 94 5.51 -20.43 0.33
N CYS A 95 6.70 -20.67 0.91
CA CYS A 95 7.69 -21.59 0.32
C CYS A 95 7.91 -22.86 1.14
N GLY A 96 7.38 -22.95 2.37
CA GLY A 96 7.61 -24.10 3.27
C GLY A 96 9.08 -24.29 3.67
N GLN A 97 9.88 -23.22 3.63
CA GLN A 97 11.32 -23.24 3.88
C GLN A 97 11.67 -22.24 4.97
N GLU A 98 12.71 -22.54 5.75
CA GLU A 98 13.30 -21.58 6.68
C GLU A 98 14.18 -20.58 5.91
N GLY A 99 14.24 -19.34 6.41
CA GLY A 99 15.07 -18.27 5.87
C GLY A 99 14.31 -16.99 5.65
N LYS A 100 15.06 -15.94 5.35
CA LYS A 100 14.51 -14.61 5.07
C LYS A 100 14.98 -14.10 3.72
N VAL A 101 14.11 -13.38 3.06
CA VAL A 101 14.36 -12.78 1.74
C VAL A 101 15.62 -11.93 1.73
N GLU A 102 15.80 -11.09 2.76
CA GLU A 102 16.89 -10.12 2.85
C GLU A 102 18.25 -10.77 3.18
N GLU A 103 18.25 -12.04 3.61
CA GLU A 103 19.47 -12.80 3.94
C GLU A 103 19.96 -13.67 2.77
N LEU A 104 19.17 -13.78 1.69
CA LEU A 104 19.42 -14.66 0.54
C LEU A 104 19.66 -13.85 -0.74
N THR A 105 20.52 -14.37 -1.63
CA THR A 105 20.63 -13.85 -2.99
C THR A 105 19.39 -14.24 -3.81
N TYR A 106 19.09 -13.49 -4.85
CA TYR A 106 17.98 -13.85 -5.73
C TYR A 106 18.18 -15.21 -6.41
N GLU A 107 19.44 -15.58 -6.73
CA GLU A 107 19.72 -16.92 -7.25
C GLU A 107 19.24 -18.01 -6.29
N ALA A 108 19.48 -17.86 -4.98
CA ALA A 108 19.00 -18.81 -3.97
C ALA A 108 17.47 -18.79 -3.88
N LEU A 109 16.84 -17.59 -3.83
CA LEU A 109 15.39 -17.44 -3.76
C LEU A 109 14.66 -18.04 -4.97
N SER A 110 15.23 -17.94 -6.17
CA SER A 110 14.62 -18.45 -7.42
C SER A 110 14.43 -19.98 -7.44
N ARG A 111 15.10 -20.70 -6.53
CA ARG A 111 14.97 -22.16 -6.39
C ARG A 111 13.74 -22.58 -5.60
N TYR A 112 13.17 -21.68 -4.81
CA TYR A 112 11.99 -21.96 -4.02
C TYR A 112 10.71 -21.86 -4.86
N ARG A 113 9.73 -22.68 -4.49
CA ARG A 113 8.42 -22.73 -5.16
C ARG A 113 7.35 -22.20 -4.23
N LEU A 114 6.43 -21.45 -4.81
CA LEU A 114 5.32 -20.85 -4.09
C LEU A 114 4.18 -21.88 -3.92
N LEU A 115 3.81 -22.16 -2.66
CA LEU A 115 2.69 -23.03 -2.28
C LEU A 115 2.69 -24.41 -2.99
N GLY A 116 3.88 -24.95 -3.26
CA GLY A 116 4.03 -26.27 -3.90
C GLY A 116 3.69 -26.32 -5.39
N THR A 117 3.54 -25.18 -6.06
CA THR A 117 3.33 -25.04 -7.51
C THR A 117 4.66 -24.95 -8.26
N GLU A 118 4.62 -24.76 -9.59
CA GLU A 118 5.82 -24.47 -10.39
C GLU A 118 6.22 -22.99 -10.34
N GLU A 119 5.37 -22.10 -9.77
CA GLU A 119 5.65 -20.68 -9.65
C GLU A 119 6.78 -20.42 -8.65
N ARG A 120 7.62 -19.45 -8.98
CA ARG A 120 8.72 -18.96 -8.13
C ARG A 120 8.47 -17.54 -7.66
N ILE A 121 9.26 -17.07 -6.71
CA ILE A 121 9.31 -15.67 -6.31
C ILE A 121 9.79 -14.86 -7.52
N PRO A 122 8.99 -13.93 -8.09
CA PRO A 122 9.42 -13.17 -9.25
C PRO A 122 10.26 -11.95 -8.86
N LEU A 123 11.05 -11.46 -9.83
CA LEU A 123 11.62 -10.12 -9.75
C LEU A 123 10.55 -9.05 -10.05
N LEU A 124 10.70 -7.89 -9.44
CA LEU A 124 9.82 -6.75 -9.73
C LEU A 124 9.82 -6.41 -11.23
N SER A 125 10.97 -6.45 -11.93
CA SER A 125 11.07 -6.18 -13.36
C SER A 125 10.21 -7.12 -14.22
N GLU A 126 10.05 -8.38 -13.80
CA GLU A 126 9.20 -9.35 -14.52
C GLU A 126 7.72 -8.95 -14.39
N VAL A 127 7.30 -8.50 -13.18
CA VAL A 127 5.93 -8.04 -12.94
C VAL A 127 5.64 -6.73 -13.68
N LEU A 128 6.56 -5.74 -13.60
CA LEU A 128 6.37 -4.45 -14.29
C LEU A 128 6.16 -4.64 -15.79
N SER A 129 6.87 -5.60 -16.40
CA SER A 129 6.74 -5.92 -17.83
C SER A 129 5.34 -6.42 -18.22
N LEU A 130 4.58 -7.00 -17.30
CA LEU A 130 3.20 -7.45 -17.55
C LEU A 130 2.19 -6.29 -17.53
N PHE A 131 2.50 -5.20 -16.81
CA PHE A 131 1.56 -4.10 -16.57
C PHE A 131 1.86 -2.83 -17.38
N ALA A 132 3.06 -2.69 -17.94
CA ALA A 132 3.42 -1.52 -18.75
C ALA A 132 2.47 -1.33 -19.92
N GLY A 133 1.77 -0.19 -19.97
CA GLY A 133 0.76 0.13 -20.98
C GLY A 133 -0.56 -0.66 -20.86
N VAL A 134 -0.75 -1.48 -19.82
CA VAL A 134 -1.94 -2.34 -19.64
C VAL A 134 -2.83 -1.84 -18.50
N ALA A 135 -2.30 -1.84 -17.27
CA ALA A 135 -3.05 -1.48 -16.07
C ALA A 135 -2.10 -0.92 -14.98
N PRO A 136 -2.60 -0.15 -14.02
CA PRO A 136 -1.75 0.45 -12.99
C PRO A 136 -1.40 -0.52 -11.86
N LEU A 137 -0.32 -0.16 -11.13
CA LEU A 137 0.15 -0.89 -9.96
C LEU A 137 0.13 -0.02 -8.69
N ILE A 138 -0.19 -0.67 -7.57
CA ILE A 138 0.14 -0.20 -6.22
C ILE A 138 1.31 -1.04 -5.74
N VAL A 139 2.44 -0.41 -5.43
CA VAL A 139 3.67 -1.11 -5.05
C VAL A 139 3.96 -0.83 -3.58
N GLU A 140 3.82 -1.86 -2.73
CA GLU A 140 4.18 -1.76 -1.32
C GLU A 140 5.67 -2.01 -1.11
N LEU A 141 6.35 -1.05 -0.48
CA LEU A 141 7.72 -1.22 -0.01
C LEU A 141 7.73 -1.93 1.34
N LYS A 142 8.38 -3.09 1.41
CA LYS A 142 8.57 -3.91 2.63
C LYS A 142 9.99 -3.76 3.19
N PRO A 143 10.37 -2.61 3.75
CA PRO A 143 11.69 -2.46 4.29
C PRO A 143 11.85 -3.26 5.58
N ILE A 144 13.06 -3.75 5.82
CA ILE A 144 13.54 -4.09 7.15
C ILE A 144 14.36 -2.91 7.71
N ARG A 145 14.52 -2.88 9.03
CA ARG A 145 15.23 -1.77 9.67
C ARG A 145 16.60 -1.55 9.06
N GLY A 146 16.81 -0.39 8.47
CA GLY A 146 18.09 0.08 7.94
C GLY A 146 18.24 -0.02 6.42
N ASN A 147 17.33 -0.71 5.71
CA ASN A 147 17.37 -0.80 4.24
C ASN A 147 16.32 0.09 3.53
N GLU A 148 15.56 0.89 4.30
CA GLU A 148 14.47 1.71 3.76
C GLU A 148 14.91 2.62 2.60
N PRO A 149 16.08 3.31 2.68
CA PRO A 149 16.55 4.16 1.59
C PRO A 149 16.93 3.36 0.34
N GLU A 150 17.65 2.25 0.51
CA GLU A 150 18.13 1.45 -0.61
C GLU A 150 16.98 0.76 -1.34
N LEU A 151 16.02 0.18 -0.61
CA LEU A 151 14.82 -0.42 -1.19
C LEU A 151 14.03 0.61 -2.00
N ALA A 152 13.78 1.79 -1.42
CA ALA A 152 13.01 2.85 -2.08
C ALA A 152 13.76 3.39 -3.31
N GLU A 153 15.06 3.64 -3.22
CA GLU A 153 15.89 4.13 -4.32
C GLU A 153 15.89 3.15 -5.50
N LYS A 154 16.21 1.87 -5.25
CA LYS A 154 16.27 0.85 -6.29
C LYS A 154 14.90 0.61 -6.93
N THR A 155 13.83 0.58 -6.12
CA THR A 155 12.46 0.44 -6.64
C THR A 155 12.11 1.62 -7.55
N CYS A 156 12.37 2.86 -7.13
CA CYS A 156 12.11 4.03 -7.97
C CYS A 156 12.95 4.01 -9.26
N ALA A 157 14.24 3.68 -9.16
CA ALA A 157 15.12 3.61 -10.33
C ALA A 157 14.65 2.57 -11.35
N LEU A 158 14.17 1.41 -10.89
CA LEU A 158 13.60 0.41 -11.79
C LEU A 158 12.27 0.88 -12.41
N LEU A 159 11.36 1.46 -11.62
CA LEU A 159 10.09 1.99 -12.12
C LEU A 159 10.28 3.08 -13.18
N ASP A 160 11.30 3.92 -13.07
CA ASP A 160 11.64 4.96 -14.05
C ASP A 160 12.03 4.37 -15.42
N THR A 161 12.41 3.11 -15.49
CA THR A 161 12.68 2.42 -16.78
C THR A 161 11.42 1.96 -17.52
N PHE A 162 10.23 2.12 -16.90
CA PHE A 162 8.92 1.75 -17.46
C PHE A 162 8.02 2.99 -17.65
N PRO A 163 8.27 3.86 -18.64
CA PRO A 163 7.57 5.14 -18.81
C PRO A 163 6.07 4.99 -19.07
N ASP A 164 5.63 3.87 -19.63
CA ASP A 164 4.22 3.59 -19.93
C ASP A 164 3.45 2.97 -18.74
N LEU A 165 4.13 2.75 -17.61
CA LEU A 165 3.50 2.22 -16.41
C LEU A 165 2.92 3.34 -15.55
N SER A 166 1.65 3.20 -15.16
CA SER A 166 1.03 4.03 -14.12
C SER A 166 1.13 3.32 -12.78
N TYR A 167 1.62 4.00 -11.75
CA TYR A 167 1.80 3.40 -10.44
C TYR A 167 1.74 4.41 -9.29
N CYS A 168 1.56 3.91 -8.08
CA CYS A 168 1.85 4.61 -6.84
C CYS A 168 2.62 3.68 -5.89
N LEU A 169 3.27 4.28 -4.91
CA LEU A 169 4.06 3.57 -3.91
C LEU A 169 3.41 3.70 -2.53
N GLU A 170 3.46 2.65 -1.73
CA GLU A 170 3.00 2.71 -0.35
C GLU A 170 3.90 1.90 0.59
N SER A 171 3.80 2.16 1.89
CA SER A 171 4.47 1.37 2.92
C SER A 171 3.80 1.54 4.28
N PHE A 172 3.87 0.49 5.11
CA PHE A 172 3.62 0.60 6.55
C PHE A 172 4.72 1.41 7.26
N ASP A 173 5.95 1.35 6.73
CA ASP A 173 7.08 2.04 7.33
C ASP A 173 7.06 3.53 7.00
N PRO A 174 6.89 4.42 8.00
CA PRO A 174 6.87 5.86 7.75
C PRO A 174 8.23 6.43 7.30
N TYR A 175 9.34 5.72 7.51
CA TYR A 175 10.66 6.18 7.05
C TYR A 175 10.81 5.94 5.54
N ALA A 176 10.27 4.86 5.00
CA ALA A 176 10.18 4.66 3.54
C ALA A 176 9.31 5.74 2.89
N VAL A 177 8.13 6.04 3.46
CA VAL A 177 7.26 7.13 2.96
C VAL A 177 7.94 8.51 3.09
N LEU A 178 8.71 8.74 4.17
CA LEU A 178 9.48 9.96 4.33
C LEU A 178 10.61 10.07 3.30
N TRP A 179 11.28 8.97 2.99
CA TRP A 179 12.30 8.93 1.94
C TRP A 179 11.70 9.32 0.58
N LEU A 180 10.56 8.73 0.22
CA LEU A 180 9.80 9.07 -1.01
C LEU A 180 9.43 10.56 -1.03
N ARG A 181 8.95 11.10 0.11
CA ARG A 181 8.63 12.54 0.20
C ARG A 181 9.82 13.43 -0.14
N ARG A 182 11.03 13.06 0.33
CA ARG A 182 12.23 13.89 0.20
C ARG A 182 12.91 13.77 -1.15
N ASN A 183 12.95 12.55 -1.68
CA ASN A 183 13.75 12.23 -2.86
C ASN A 183 12.92 12.08 -4.14
N ARG A 184 11.64 11.72 -4.02
CA ARG A 184 10.70 11.53 -5.13
C ARG A 184 9.38 12.26 -4.88
N PRO A 185 9.42 13.59 -4.73
CA PRO A 185 8.19 14.39 -4.51
C PRO A 185 7.25 14.37 -5.74
N ASP A 186 7.71 13.94 -6.89
CA ASP A 186 6.96 13.72 -8.12
C ASP A 186 6.00 12.53 -8.04
N LEU A 187 6.29 11.51 -7.23
CA LEU A 187 5.50 10.29 -7.15
C LEU A 187 4.31 10.41 -6.18
N ILE A 188 3.24 9.67 -6.50
CA ILE A 188 2.12 9.45 -5.60
C ILE A 188 2.54 8.41 -4.56
N ARG A 189 2.44 8.78 -3.27
CA ARG A 189 2.87 7.93 -2.15
C ARG A 189 1.80 7.81 -1.09
N GLY A 190 1.65 6.62 -0.53
CA GLY A 190 0.68 6.26 0.49
C GLY A 190 1.29 5.87 1.81
N GLN A 191 0.54 6.09 2.89
CA GLN A 191 0.80 5.51 4.19
C GLN A 191 -0.18 4.36 4.41
N LEU A 192 0.35 3.14 4.50
CA LEU A 192 -0.41 1.97 4.96
C LEU A 192 -0.61 2.05 6.47
N SER A 193 -1.80 1.69 6.94
CA SER A 193 -2.07 1.60 8.36
C SER A 193 -3.29 0.74 8.68
N GLN A 194 -3.39 0.41 9.96
CA GLN A 194 -4.49 -0.32 10.60
C GLN A 194 -4.59 0.08 12.07
N ASP A 195 -5.53 -0.48 12.81
CA ASP A 195 -5.57 -0.33 14.27
C ASP A 195 -4.56 -1.28 14.93
N PHE A 196 -3.29 -0.89 14.97
CA PHE A 196 -2.22 -1.66 15.61
C PHE A 196 -2.40 -1.82 17.12
N LEU A 197 -3.18 -0.95 17.77
CA LEU A 197 -3.44 -1.07 19.21
C LEU A 197 -4.33 -2.28 19.54
N ARG A 198 -5.07 -2.78 18.53
CA ARG A 198 -5.94 -3.98 18.64
C ARG A 198 -5.36 -5.20 17.93
N ALA A 199 -4.28 -5.04 17.17
CA ALA A 199 -3.65 -6.15 16.48
C ALA A 199 -2.93 -7.09 17.49
N PRO A 200 -2.98 -8.41 17.31
CA PRO A 200 -2.30 -9.35 18.20
C PRO A 200 -0.78 -9.20 18.16
N ASP A 201 -0.22 -8.93 16.98
CA ASP A 201 1.21 -8.76 16.73
C ASP A 201 1.56 -7.29 16.51
N HIS A 202 1.29 -6.47 17.53
CA HIS A 202 1.54 -5.04 17.43
C HIS A 202 3.02 -4.67 17.68
N PRO A 203 3.54 -3.62 17.00
CA PRO A 203 4.83 -3.01 17.34
C PRO A 203 4.89 -2.51 18.78
N LYS A 204 6.05 -1.95 19.20
CA LYS A 204 6.13 -1.27 20.50
C LYS A 204 5.02 -0.22 20.62
N LEU A 205 4.42 -0.07 21.81
CA LEU A 205 3.22 0.74 22.07
C LEU A 205 3.26 2.14 21.43
N LEU A 206 4.40 2.83 21.49
CA LEU A 206 4.53 4.17 20.87
C LEU A 206 4.42 4.11 19.35
N ALA A 207 5.05 3.13 18.70
CA ALA A 207 4.94 2.94 17.25
C ALA A 207 3.51 2.56 16.84
N SER A 208 2.88 1.64 17.59
CA SER A 208 1.47 1.27 17.39
C SER A 208 0.55 2.49 17.49
N PHE A 209 0.77 3.33 18.49
CA PHE A 209 0.01 4.57 18.66
C PHE A 209 0.20 5.52 17.47
N MET A 210 1.45 5.80 17.08
CA MET A 210 1.77 6.72 15.97
C MET A 210 1.16 6.26 14.64
N LEU A 211 1.24 4.95 14.36
CA LEU A 211 0.69 4.38 13.13
C LEU A 211 -0.85 4.33 13.16
N SER A 212 -1.45 3.86 14.27
CA SER A 212 -2.92 3.80 14.39
C SER A 212 -3.60 5.17 14.37
N THR A 213 -2.91 6.21 14.84
CA THR A 213 -3.42 7.59 14.85
C THR A 213 -3.06 8.37 13.59
N LEU A 214 -2.25 7.82 12.70
CA LEU A 214 -1.70 8.49 11.51
C LEU A 214 -0.85 9.74 11.84
N PHE A 215 -0.30 9.85 13.05
CA PHE A 215 0.51 11.01 13.44
C PHE A 215 1.83 11.07 12.66
N SER A 216 2.26 9.96 12.06
CA SER A 216 3.36 9.94 11.09
C SER A 216 3.12 10.87 9.89
N ASN A 217 1.87 11.18 9.54
CA ASN A 217 1.55 12.13 8.47
C ASN A 217 2.18 13.52 8.68
N ALA A 218 2.48 13.90 9.92
CA ALA A 218 3.16 15.17 10.21
C ALA A 218 4.47 15.34 9.43
N TRP A 219 5.18 14.24 9.20
CA TRP A 219 6.46 14.25 8.47
C TRP A 219 6.44 13.44 7.15
N THR A 220 5.51 12.50 6.96
CA THR A 220 5.41 11.73 5.70
C THR A 220 4.61 12.45 4.63
N ARG A 221 3.56 13.19 5.01
CA ARG A 221 2.64 13.91 4.09
C ARG A 221 2.24 13.03 2.90
N PRO A 222 1.57 11.91 3.14
CA PRO A 222 1.18 11.01 2.07
C PRO A 222 0.09 11.63 1.19
N ASP A 223 -0.03 11.16 -0.04
CA ASP A 223 -1.12 11.52 -0.96
C ASP A 223 -2.38 10.72 -0.68
N PHE A 224 -2.22 9.52 -0.14
CA PHE A 224 -3.32 8.65 0.24
C PHE A 224 -3.03 7.87 1.52
N ILE A 225 -4.11 7.40 2.15
CA ILE A 225 -4.07 6.50 3.30
C ILE A 225 -4.67 5.17 2.87
N ALA A 226 -3.85 4.10 2.87
CA ALA A 226 -4.30 2.74 2.70
C ALA A 226 -4.64 2.14 4.08
N TRP A 227 -5.93 1.87 4.29
CA TRP A 227 -6.43 1.50 5.61
C TRP A 227 -7.13 0.16 5.58
N ARG A 228 -6.85 -0.69 6.59
CA ARG A 228 -7.49 -1.99 6.73
C ARG A 228 -9.02 -1.84 6.86
N TRP A 229 -9.77 -2.55 6.02
CA TRP A 229 -11.24 -2.45 5.96
C TRP A 229 -11.93 -2.74 7.30
N GLN A 230 -11.43 -3.74 8.05
CA GLN A 230 -11.98 -4.13 9.34
C GLN A 230 -11.93 -2.99 10.35
N ASP A 231 -10.95 -2.09 10.22
CA ASP A 231 -10.75 -0.92 11.10
C ASP A 231 -11.30 0.39 10.53
N ARG A 232 -12.13 0.35 9.47
CA ARG A 232 -12.63 1.54 8.74
C ARG A 232 -13.35 2.57 9.59
N ARG A 233 -13.80 2.21 10.81
CA ARG A 233 -14.48 3.12 11.75
C ARG A 233 -13.51 3.97 12.59
N SER A 234 -12.19 3.90 12.34
CA SER A 234 -11.21 4.72 13.03
C SER A 234 -11.53 6.21 12.90
N PRO A 235 -11.58 6.96 14.02
CA PRO A 235 -11.81 8.40 13.99
C PRO A 235 -10.66 9.17 13.34
N PHE A 236 -9.42 8.68 13.47
CA PHE A 236 -8.24 9.30 12.87
C PHE A 236 -8.29 9.18 11.35
N ARG A 237 -8.62 7.98 10.82
CA ARG A 237 -8.85 7.80 9.39
C ARG A 237 -9.99 8.69 8.89
N ALA A 238 -11.11 8.73 9.62
CA ALA A 238 -12.25 9.54 9.22
C ALA A 238 -11.89 11.03 9.15
N LEU A 239 -11.12 11.54 10.13
CA LEU A 239 -10.64 12.91 10.13
C LEU A 239 -9.67 13.16 8.97
N CYS A 240 -8.74 12.24 8.70
CA CYS A 240 -7.79 12.36 7.61
C CYS A 240 -8.49 12.34 6.24
N CYS A 241 -9.28 11.30 5.95
CA CYS A 241 -9.86 11.09 4.62
C CYS A 241 -11.11 11.95 4.37
N ARG A 242 -12.01 12.09 5.35
CA ARG A 242 -13.24 12.89 5.21
C ARG A 242 -13.04 14.36 5.61
N GLY A 243 -12.33 14.61 6.71
CA GLY A 243 -12.08 15.96 7.21
C GLY A 243 -11.07 16.72 6.37
N TYR A 244 -9.91 16.14 6.12
CA TYR A 244 -8.82 16.77 5.36
C TYR A 244 -8.79 16.37 3.88
N ARG A 245 -9.69 15.46 3.44
CA ARG A 245 -9.83 15.04 2.04
C ARG A 245 -8.57 14.41 1.45
N VAL A 246 -7.81 13.68 2.26
CA VAL A 246 -6.75 12.81 1.78
C VAL A 246 -7.38 11.60 1.11
N GLN A 247 -6.88 11.17 -0.05
CA GLN A 247 -7.43 10.01 -0.76
C GLN A 247 -7.40 8.77 0.13
N GLY A 248 -8.52 8.05 0.21
CA GLY A 248 -8.61 6.77 0.91
C GLY A 248 -8.39 5.60 -0.05
N VAL A 249 -7.70 4.58 0.44
CA VAL A 249 -7.58 3.25 -0.17
C VAL A 249 -7.96 2.23 0.90
N TYR A 250 -8.73 1.21 0.55
CA TYR A 250 -9.06 0.13 1.50
C TYR A 250 -8.46 -1.20 1.08
N TRP A 251 -7.92 -1.90 2.04
CA TRP A 251 -7.38 -3.26 1.94
C TRP A 251 -7.81 -4.10 3.16
N THR A 252 -8.01 -5.40 3.12
CA THR A 252 -8.32 -6.14 1.92
C THR A 252 -9.82 -6.33 1.86
N LEU A 253 -10.42 -6.06 0.72
CA LEU A 253 -11.86 -6.17 0.50
C LEU A 253 -12.16 -7.58 -0.01
N THR A 254 -12.92 -8.35 0.76
CA THR A 254 -13.13 -9.78 0.52
C THR A 254 -14.54 -10.11 0.04
N SER A 255 -15.34 -9.07 -0.30
CA SER A 255 -16.64 -9.28 -0.94
C SER A 255 -17.03 -8.11 -1.85
N PRO A 256 -17.92 -8.36 -2.83
CA PRO A 256 -18.50 -7.32 -3.71
C PRO A 256 -19.11 -6.15 -2.93
N GLU A 257 -19.81 -6.42 -1.83
CA GLU A 257 -20.49 -5.40 -1.01
C GLU A 257 -19.47 -4.47 -0.33
N GLN A 258 -18.33 -5.02 0.12
CA GLN A 258 -17.25 -4.21 0.70
C GLN A 258 -16.63 -3.31 -0.37
N LEU A 259 -16.37 -3.83 -1.56
CA LEU A 259 -15.82 -3.07 -2.69
C LEU A 259 -16.76 -1.92 -3.08
N LEU A 260 -18.06 -2.21 -3.28
CA LEU A 260 -19.05 -1.18 -3.56
C LEU A 260 -19.16 -0.14 -2.45
N SER A 261 -19.04 -0.57 -1.18
CA SER A 261 -19.07 0.36 -0.05
C SER A 261 -17.85 1.30 -0.03
N ALA A 262 -16.66 0.78 -0.33
CA ALA A 262 -15.45 1.57 -0.46
C ALA A 262 -15.56 2.60 -1.61
N GLU A 263 -16.05 2.16 -2.77
CA GLU A 263 -16.27 3.02 -3.95
C GLU A 263 -17.28 4.15 -3.68
N ARG A 264 -18.37 3.87 -2.95
CA ARG A 264 -19.34 4.89 -2.52
C ARG A 264 -18.72 5.94 -1.58
N GLU A 265 -17.72 5.58 -0.81
CA GLU A 265 -16.95 6.52 0.02
C GLU A 265 -15.91 7.32 -0.80
N GLY A 266 -15.77 7.07 -2.10
CA GLY A 266 -14.75 7.67 -2.96
C GLY A 266 -13.36 7.06 -2.79
N ALA A 267 -13.25 5.94 -2.06
CA ALA A 267 -11.99 5.25 -1.84
C ALA A 267 -11.66 4.28 -2.98
N LEU A 268 -10.39 4.01 -3.21
CA LEU A 268 -9.93 2.87 -4.00
C LEU A 268 -10.09 1.59 -3.21
N GLY A 269 -10.24 0.47 -3.92
CA GLY A 269 -10.36 -0.86 -3.33
C GLY A 269 -9.27 -1.81 -3.80
N ILE A 270 -8.58 -2.41 -2.85
CA ILE A 270 -7.70 -3.56 -3.07
C ILE A 270 -8.50 -4.79 -2.65
N PHE A 271 -8.86 -5.65 -3.62
CA PHE A 271 -9.78 -6.77 -3.42
C PHE A 271 -9.07 -8.13 -3.49
N GLU A 272 -9.67 -9.13 -2.84
CA GLU A 272 -9.16 -10.50 -2.78
C GLU A 272 -10.28 -11.53 -2.62
N GLY A 273 -10.10 -12.75 -3.12
CA GLY A 273 -10.99 -13.89 -2.89
C GLY A 273 -12.29 -13.87 -3.71
N PHE A 274 -12.47 -12.88 -4.57
CA PHE A 274 -13.54 -12.82 -5.57
C PHE A 274 -13.06 -12.06 -6.80
N ARG A 275 -13.79 -12.14 -7.90
CA ARG A 275 -13.46 -11.44 -9.12
C ARG A 275 -14.60 -10.51 -9.52
N PRO A 276 -14.43 -9.19 -9.48
CA PRO A 276 -15.39 -8.24 -10.04
C PRO A 276 -15.59 -8.48 -11.54
N ALA A 277 -16.81 -8.27 -12.07
CA ALA A 277 -17.08 -8.43 -13.49
C ALA A 277 -16.48 -7.30 -14.35
N SER A 278 -16.13 -6.16 -13.76
CA SER A 278 -15.44 -5.03 -14.43
C SER A 278 -14.18 -4.64 -13.69
N PRO A 279 -13.07 -4.34 -14.40
CA PRO A 279 -11.86 -3.82 -13.78
C PRO A 279 -11.97 -2.35 -13.35
N HIS A 280 -13.01 -1.65 -13.78
CA HIS A 280 -13.20 -0.23 -13.51
C HIS A 280 -14.28 0.03 -12.48
N ARG A 281 -14.13 1.11 -11.73
CA ARG A 281 -15.11 1.59 -10.76
C ARG A 281 -16.41 1.99 -11.44
N GLY A 282 -17.54 1.78 -10.73
CA GLY A 282 -18.86 2.03 -11.29
C GLY A 282 -19.34 1.01 -12.33
N GLY A 283 -18.48 0.08 -12.76
CA GLY A 283 -18.86 -1.05 -13.59
C GLY A 283 -19.50 -2.19 -12.78
N ALA A 284 -19.99 -3.22 -13.47
CA ALA A 284 -20.56 -4.41 -12.83
C ALA A 284 -19.59 -5.07 -11.83
N ILE A 285 -20.15 -5.72 -10.80
CA ILE A 285 -19.43 -6.46 -9.77
C ILE A 285 -19.67 -7.96 -9.90
#